data_7cfdf84133120150cc3ae05abbfef0cb
#
_entry.id   7cfdf84133120150cc3ae05abbfef0cb
#
_cell.length_a   1.000
_cell.length_b   1.000
_cell.length_c   1.000
_cell.angle_alpha   90.00
_cell.angle_beta   90.00
_cell.angle_gamma   90.00
#
_symmetry.space_group_name_H-M   'P 1'
#
loop_
_entity.id
_entity.type
_entity.pdbx_description
1 polymer ?
#
loop_
_entity_poly.entity_id
_entity_poly.type
_entity_poly.pdbx_seq_one_letter_code
_entity_poly.pdbx_strand_id
1 'polypeptide(L)'
;MPTTRPSDGALARAQHFLTECYYNPSALYGGGAEAGRLLTEARSFLVSRIADPAQFSLVFTSCGTEADNQAIFSAARRGNAVTTQGEHAAVYESFKELKNRGVEPRFAPVRADGSVDADALIEMVDAETSLVSVIHVSNETGAINDIAQIARRVKQKNPRAVFMSDGVQAFGKIDVRLTKEIDLYTVSAHKIGGLKGTGALLRRKNYTALSPYLHGGGQENGLRSGTENVFGIACFYYAAPEKFSSMAEDGVRLAQAKERLCELLDK
;
A
#
# COMPACT_ATOMS: atom_id res chain seq x y z
N MET A 1 3.87 -6.31 -13.89
CA MET A 1 5.09 -5.57 -14.35
C MET A 1 5.90 -5.15 -13.14
N PRO A 2 7.25 -5.28 -13.16
CA PRO A 2 8.09 -4.91 -12.01
C PRO A 2 8.09 -3.40 -11.73
N THR A 3 7.93 -2.53 -12.75
CA THR A 3 7.80 -1.07 -12.61
C THR A 3 7.11 -0.50 -13.85
N THR A 4 6.60 0.74 -13.76
CA THR A 4 6.09 1.49 -14.92
C THR A 4 7.07 2.60 -15.30
N ARG A 5 7.06 3.03 -16.57
CA ARG A 5 7.70 4.27 -16.97
C ARG A 5 7.01 5.44 -16.24
N PRO A 6 7.75 6.41 -15.71
CA PRO A 6 7.12 7.64 -15.19
C PRO A 6 6.30 8.34 -16.27
N SER A 7 5.15 8.90 -15.89
CA SER A 7 4.32 9.70 -16.78
C SER A 7 5.03 11.00 -17.15
N ASP A 8 5.15 11.28 -18.45
CA ASP A 8 5.75 12.53 -18.93
C ASP A 8 4.93 13.74 -18.46
N GLY A 9 3.58 13.63 -18.44
CA GLY A 9 2.69 14.67 -17.94
C GLY A 9 2.86 14.92 -16.45
N ALA A 10 2.97 13.85 -15.65
CA ALA A 10 3.21 13.97 -14.21
C ALA A 10 4.58 14.59 -13.92
N LEU A 11 5.62 14.21 -14.66
CA LEU A 11 6.97 14.77 -14.51
C LEU A 11 6.98 16.27 -14.83
N ALA A 12 6.39 16.68 -15.97
CA ALA A 12 6.34 18.08 -16.38
C ALA A 12 5.63 18.96 -15.34
N ARG A 13 4.50 18.49 -14.78
CA ARG A 13 3.77 19.22 -13.74
C ARG A 13 4.50 19.25 -12.40
N ALA A 14 5.23 18.20 -12.05
CA ALA A 14 5.96 18.14 -10.80
C ALA A 14 7.26 18.93 -10.82
N GLN A 15 7.82 19.25 -12.00
CA GLN A 15 9.13 19.90 -12.17
C GLN A 15 9.26 21.19 -11.36
N HIS A 16 8.18 21.96 -11.21
CA HIS A 16 8.10 23.14 -10.36
C HIS A 16 8.60 22.87 -8.93
N PHE A 17 8.26 21.70 -8.36
CA PHE A 17 8.67 21.31 -7.01
C PHE A 17 10.11 20.76 -6.93
N LEU A 18 10.81 20.69 -8.04
CA LEU A 18 12.22 20.35 -8.09
C LEU A 18 13.10 21.59 -8.26
N THR A 19 12.67 22.56 -9.08
CA THR A 19 13.51 23.68 -9.52
C THR A 19 13.13 25.03 -8.91
N GLU A 20 11.86 25.25 -8.59
CA GLU A 20 11.35 26.54 -8.12
C GLU A 20 10.83 26.48 -6.69
N CYS A 21 9.96 25.52 -6.37
CA CYS A 21 9.41 25.30 -5.02
C CYS A 21 10.14 24.13 -4.30
N TYR A 22 11.47 24.15 -4.25
CA TYR A 22 12.32 23.14 -3.62
C TYR A 22 12.41 23.22 -2.09
N TYR A 23 11.54 23.99 -1.48
CA TYR A 23 11.56 24.30 -0.06
C TYR A 23 11.09 23.13 0.82
N ASN A 24 11.60 23.10 2.06
CA ASN A 24 11.12 22.17 3.08
C ASN A 24 9.64 22.50 3.41
N PRO A 25 8.72 21.51 3.33
CA PRO A 25 7.29 21.73 3.64
C PRO A 25 7.01 22.20 5.06
N SER A 26 7.94 21.91 5.99
CA SER A 26 7.84 22.37 7.40
C SER A 26 8.32 23.80 7.62
N ALA A 27 8.84 24.49 6.59
CA ALA A 27 9.30 25.86 6.72
C ALA A 27 8.10 26.84 6.79
N LEU A 28 8.21 27.83 7.69
CA LEU A 28 7.13 28.79 7.98
C LEU A 28 7.01 29.94 6.95
N TYR A 29 7.84 29.97 5.90
CA TYR A 29 7.82 30.98 4.84
C TYR A 29 7.15 30.47 3.56
N GLY A 30 6.82 31.40 2.63
CA GLY A 30 5.93 31.19 1.50
C GLY A 30 6.18 29.92 0.67
N GLY A 31 7.43 29.61 0.30
CA GLY A 31 7.77 28.41 -0.47
C GLY A 31 7.51 27.09 0.31
N GLY A 32 7.76 27.09 1.63
CA GLY A 32 7.43 25.94 2.49
C GLY A 32 5.91 25.72 2.57
N ALA A 33 5.13 26.81 2.67
CA ALA A 33 3.67 26.74 2.69
C ALA A 33 3.09 26.18 1.38
N GLU A 34 3.68 26.48 0.22
CA GLU A 34 3.28 25.91 -1.07
C GLU A 34 3.55 24.40 -1.14
N ALA A 35 4.76 23.97 -0.77
CA ALA A 35 5.11 22.56 -0.68
C ALA A 35 4.17 21.82 0.28
N GLY A 36 3.85 22.40 1.44
CA GLY A 36 2.93 21.83 2.44
C GLY A 36 1.50 21.69 1.91
N ARG A 37 1.01 22.66 1.12
CA ARG A 37 -0.31 22.54 0.45
C ARG A 37 -0.34 21.39 -0.53
N LEU A 38 0.70 21.23 -1.37
CA LEU A 38 0.80 20.07 -2.28
C LEU A 38 0.70 18.76 -1.52
N LEU A 39 1.45 18.58 -0.41
CA LEU A 39 1.41 17.36 0.38
C LEU A 39 -0.01 17.08 0.91
N THR A 40 -0.70 18.12 1.36
CA THR A 40 -2.06 18.02 1.88
C THR A 40 -3.05 17.59 0.79
N GLU A 41 -2.99 18.24 -0.37
CA GLU A 41 -3.82 17.93 -1.53
C GLU A 41 -3.55 16.53 -2.06
N ALA A 42 -2.28 16.16 -2.23
CA ALA A 42 -1.87 14.83 -2.67
C ALA A 42 -2.38 13.74 -1.73
N ARG A 43 -2.25 13.94 -0.43
CA ARG A 43 -2.73 13.02 0.61
C ARG A 43 -4.24 12.80 0.50
N SER A 44 -5.01 13.88 0.49
CA SER A 44 -6.46 13.83 0.40
C SER A 44 -6.94 13.16 -0.90
N PHE A 45 -6.32 13.54 -2.01
CA PHE A 45 -6.65 12.99 -3.33
C PHE A 45 -6.36 11.48 -3.41
N LEU A 46 -5.16 11.03 -3.02
CA LEU A 46 -4.79 9.62 -3.10
C LEU A 46 -5.69 8.75 -2.22
N VAL A 47 -6.05 9.22 -1.01
CA VAL A 47 -7.02 8.53 -0.16
C VAL A 47 -8.37 8.42 -0.85
N SER A 48 -8.88 9.52 -1.43
CA SER A 48 -10.21 9.56 -2.06
C SER A 48 -10.39 8.61 -3.24
N ARG A 49 -9.26 8.14 -3.83
CA ARG A 49 -9.31 7.17 -4.95
C ARG A 49 -9.79 5.79 -4.55
N ILE A 50 -9.52 5.37 -3.31
CA ILE A 50 -9.78 4.00 -2.85
C ILE A 50 -10.47 3.92 -1.48
N ALA A 51 -10.64 5.05 -0.78
CA ALA A 51 -11.19 5.09 0.58
C ALA A 51 -11.95 6.40 0.84
N ASP A 52 -12.73 6.42 1.91
CA ASP A 52 -13.36 7.64 2.43
C ASP A 52 -12.32 8.46 3.23
N PRO A 53 -12.01 9.71 2.81
CA PRO A 53 -11.09 10.59 3.55
C PRO A 53 -11.56 10.95 4.96
N ALA A 54 -12.84 10.78 5.28
CA ALA A 54 -13.34 10.93 6.66
C ALA A 54 -12.86 9.79 7.58
N GLN A 55 -12.66 8.59 7.02
CA GLN A 55 -12.29 7.38 7.76
C GLN A 55 -10.81 7.02 7.66
N PHE A 56 -10.15 7.38 6.57
CA PHE A 56 -8.75 7.04 6.31
C PHE A 56 -7.85 8.27 6.25
N SER A 57 -6.60 8.06 6.57
CA SER A 57 -5.49 9.00 6.36
C SER A 57 -4.34 8.27 5.68
N LEU A 58 -3.35 9.03 5.19
CA LEU A 58 -2.20 8.50 4.47
C LEU A 58 -0.92 9.07 5.08
N VAL A 59 0.12 8.25 5.14
CA VAL A 59 1.49 8.61 5.51
C VAL A 59 2.37 8.35 4.30
N PHE A 60 3.13 9.34 3.83
CA PHE A 60 4.09 9.14 2.75
C PHE A 60 5.33 8.40 3.25
N THR A 61 5.83 7.48 2.43
CA THR A 61 7.02 6.65 2.68
C THR A 61 7.95 6.70 1.46
N SER A 62 9.16 6.15 1.58
CA SER A 62 10.09 6.07 0.44
C SER A 62 9.73 4.98 -0.57
N CYS A 63 8.94 3.98 -0.19
CA CYS A 63 8.53 2.89 -1.07
C CYS A 63 7.46 2.02 -0.39
N GLY A 64 6.87 1.06 -1.12
CA GLY A 64 5.97 0.06 -0.56
C GLY A 64 6.63 -0.76 0.55
N THR A 65 7.89 -1.17 0.38
CA THR A 65 8.61 -1.94 1.39
C THR A 65 8.73 -1.22 2.73
N GLU A 66 9.00 0.10 2.75
CA GLU A 66 8.99 0.89 4.00
C GLU A 66 7.59 0.90 4.61
N ALA A 67 6.55 1.10 3.78
CA ALA A 67 5.17 1.12 4.22
C ALA A 67 4.75 -0.22 4.85
N ASP A 68 5.11 -1.35 4.21
CA ASP A 68 4.83 -2.71 4.71
C ASP A 68 5.55 -2.97 6.03
N ASN A 69 6.84 -2.65 6.12
CA ASN A 69 7.62 -2.81 7.35
C ASN A 69 7.02 -1.98 8.51
N GLN A 70 6.68 -0.72 8.25
CA GLN A 70 6.07 0.14 9.26
C GLN A 70 4.73 -0.44 9.74
N ALA A 71 3.89 -0.90 8.83
CA ALA A 71 2.60 -1.50 9.15
C ALA A 71 2.76 -2.77 10.00
N ILE A 72 3.61 -3.70 9.55
CA ILE A 72 3.83 -5.00 10.19
C ILE A 72 4.41 -4.82 11.59
N PHE A 73 5.52 -4.07 11.73
CA PHE A 73 6.18 -3.92 13.02
C PHE A 73 5.43 -3.01 14.01
N SER A 74 4.48 -2.20 13.50
CA SER A 74 3.55 -1.47 14.38
C SER A 74 2.44 -2.35 14.93
N ALA A 75 1.93 -3.29 14.13
CA ALA A 75 0.77 -4.09 14.46
C ALA A 75 1.13 -5.42 15.16
N ALA A 76 2.14 -6.12 14.68
CA ALA A 76 2.55 -7.42 15.20
C ALA A 76 3.53 -7.26 16.38
N ARG A 77 3.00 -7.05 17.60
CA ARG A 77 3.82 -6.79 18.79
C ARG A 77 3.81 -7.94 19.80
N ARG A 78 2.92 -8.90 19.68
CA ARG A 78 2.74 -10.03 20.61
C ARG A 78 1.94 -11.15 19.96
N GLY A 79 1.92 -12.30 20.61
CA GLY A 79 1.13 -13.46 20.17
C GLY A 79 1.61 -13.98 18.83
N ASN A 80 0.71 -14.04 17.87
CA ASN A 80 1.01 -14.47 16.52
C ASN A 80 0.55 -13.45 15.47
N ALA A 81 1.07 -13.63 14.25
CA ALA A 81 0.66 -12.90 13.07
C ALA A 81 0.48 -13.87 11.89
N VAL A 82 -0.58 -13.70 11.12
CA VAL A 82 -0.94 -14.58 10.01
C VAL A 82 -0.76 -13.86 8.68
N THR A 83 -0.12 -14.50 7.72
CA THR A 83 0.04 -14.01 6.35
C THR A 83 -0.06 -15.17 5.36
N THR A 84 0.29 -14.93 4.08
CA THR A 84 0.21 -15.96 3.04
C THR A 84 1.60 -16.33 2.50
N GLN A 85 1.70 -17.50 1.88
CA GLN A 85 2.91 -17.91 1.15
C GLN A 85 3.09 -17.14 -0.17
N GLY A 86 2.05 -16.45 -0.65
CA GLY A 86 2.05 -15.70 -1.91
C GLY A 86 2.31 -14.20 -1.75
N GLU A 87 2.81 -13.76 -0.61
CA GLU A 87 3.13 -12.35 -0.35
C GLU A 87 4.34 -11.87 -1.14
N HIS A 88 4.38 -10.56 -1.39
CA HIS A 88 5.60 -9.91 -1.85
C HIS A 88 6.72 -10.03 -0.79
N ALA A 89 7.98 -10.11 -1.24
CA ALA A 89 9.15 -10.27 -0.35
C ALA A 89 9.19 -9.24 0.81
N ALA A 90 8.69 -8.02 0.61
CA ALA A 90 8.63 -7.00 1.65
C ALA A 90 7.76 -7.42 2.86
N VAL A 91 6.66 -8.12 2.62
CA VAL A 91 5.79 -8.69 3.66
C VAL A 91 6.35 -10.01 4.15
N TYR A 92 6.68 -10.92 3.24
CA TYR A 92 7.13 -12.28 3.57
C TYR A 92 8.36 -12.30 4.50
N GLU A 93 9.41 -11.54 4.14
CA GLU A 93 10.63 -11.47 4.94
C GLU A 93 10.40 -10.70 6.26
N SER A 94 9.53 -9.68 6.27
CA SER A 94 9.15 -9.00 7.50
C SER A 94 8.41 -9.93 8.48
N PHE A 95 7.56 -10.83 7.98
CA PHE A 95 6.91 -11.84 8.82
C PHE A 95 7.92 -12.86 9.38
N LYS A 96 8.92 -13.28 8.60
CA LYS A 96 10.00 -14.13 9.11
C LYS A 96 10.78 -13.45 10.24
N GLU A 97 11.04 -12.13 10.11
CA GLU A 97 11.70 -11.34 11.13
C GLU A 97 10.88 -11.20 12.44
N LEU A 98 9.55 -11.33 12.39
CA LEU A 98 8.69 -11.31 13.58
C LEU A 98 9.10 -12.38 14.60
N LYS A 99 9.61 -13.54 14.16
CA LYS A 99 10.11 -14.59 15.03
C LYS A 99 11.22 -14.09 15.95
N ASN A 100 12.15 -13.28 15.42
CA ASN A 100 13.24 -12.67 16.20
C ASN A 100 12.73 -11.64 17.20
N ARG A 101 11.51 -11.14 17.01
CA ARG A 101 10.83 -10.17 17.88
C ARG A 101 9.84 -10.81 18.86
N GLY A 102 9.82 -12.16 18.94
CA GLY A 102 8.96 -12.90 19.87
C GLY A 102 7.49 -13.01 19.44
N VAL A 103 7.18 -12.76 18.15
CA VAL A 103 5.85 -12.96 17.57
C VAL A 103 5.90 -14.17 16.65
N GLU A 104 4.96 -15.12 16.80
CA GLU A 104 4.87 -16.33 15.97
C GLU A 104 4.32 -16.00 14.58
N PRO A 105 5.10 -16.12 13.49
CA PRO A 105 4.59 -15.94 12.14
C PRO A 105 3.92 -17.22 11.65
N ARG A 106 2.73 -17.10 11.06
CA ARG A 106 1.97 -18.20 10.44
C ARG A 106 1.73 -17.88 8.97
N PHE A 107 1.95 -18.86 8.08
CA PHE A 107 1.88 -18.68 6.63
C PHE A 107 0.81 -19.58 6.03
N ALA A 108 -0.32 -19.01 5.65
CA ALA A 108 -1.39 -19.72 4.98
C ALA A 108 -1.00 -20.11 3.53
N PRO A 109 -1.44 -21.28 3.05
CA PRO A 109 -1.15 -21.71 1.70
C PRO A 109 -1.84 -20.84 0.65
N VAL A 110 -1.34 -20.89 -0.58
CA VAL A 110 -2.01 -20.37 -1.77
C VAL A 110 -2.56 -21.53 -2.60
N ARG A 111 -3.63 -21.29 -3.33
CA ARG A 111 -4.24 -22.23 -4.26
C ARG A 111 -3.43 -22.33 -5.55
N ALA A 112 -3.75 -23.31 -6.39
CA ALA A 112 -3.07 -23.53 -7.66
C ALA A 112 -3.14 -22.32 -8.63
N ASP A 113 -4.17 -21.49 -8.51
CA ASP A 113 -4.33 -20.25 -9.29
C ASP A 113 -3.55 -19.06 -8.69
N GLY A 114 -2.84 -19.27 -7.58
CA GLY A 114 -2.07 -18.27 -6.87
C GLY A 114 -2.90 -17.37 -5.93
N SER A 115 -4.21 -17.60 -5.81
CA SER A 115 -5.03 -16.92 -4.80
C SER A 115 -4.80 -17.51 -3.39
N VAL A 116 -5.06 -16.70 -2.36
CA VAL A 116 -4.95 -17.18 -0.98
C VAL A 116 -6.02 -18.25 -0.68
N ASP A 117 -5.64 -19.30 0.03
CA ASP A 117 -6.63 -20.17 0.67
C ASP A 117 -7.20 -19.47 1.91
N ALA A 118 -8.33 -18.76 1.68
CA ALA A 118 -8.94 -17.94 2.72
C ALA A 118 -9.47 -18.77 3.90
N ASP A 119 -9.87 -20.03 3.68
CA ASP A 119 -10.36 -20.91 4.75
C ASP A 119 -9.20 -21.33 5.64
N ALA A 120 -8.10 -21.80 5.04
CA ALA A 120 -6.88 -22.14 5.78
C ALA A 120 -6.30 -20.92 6.52
N LEU A 121 -6.32 -19.73 5.91
CA LEU A 121 -5.88 -18.50 6.57
C LEU A 121 -6.74 -18.19 7.81
N ILE A 122 -8.06 -18.27 7.69
CA ILE A 122 -8.97 -17.98 8.80
C ILE A 122 -8.80 -19.04 9.91
N GLU A 123 -8.54 -20.30 9.60
CA GLU A 123 -8.27 -21.33 10.62
C GLU A 123 -7.06 -20.98 11.48
N MET A 124 -6.02 -20.36 10.91
CA MET A 124 -4.81 -19.94 11.62
C MET A 124 -5.02 -18.72 12.54
N VAL A 125 -6.12 -17.98 12.39
CA VAL A 125 -6.44 -16.83 13.25
C VAL A 125 -7.03 -17.32 14.58
N ASP A 126 -6.52 -16.80 15.70
CA ASP A 126 -7.01 -17.09 17.06
C ASP A 126 -7.09 -15.81 17.92
N ALA A 127 -7.36 -15.97 19.22
CA ALA A 127 -7.51 -14.82 20.14
C ALA A 127 -6.19 -14.04 20.37
N GLU A 128 -5.04 -14.68 20.13
CA GLU A 128 -3.70 -14.09 20.28
C GLU A 128 -3.19 -13.49 18.96
N THR A 129 -3.93 -13.61 17.86
CA THR A 129 -3.53 -13.04 16.57
C THR A 129 -3.60 -11.51 16.64
N SER A 130 -2.44 -10.88 16.48
CA SER A 130 -2.29 -9.41 16.51
C SER A 130 -2.41 -8.78 15.12
N LEU A 131 -1.97 -9.49 14.07
CA LEU A 131 -1.94 -9.00 12.68
C LEU A 131 -2.35 -10.11 11.71
N VAL A 132 -3.14 -9.74 10.71
CA VAL A 132 -3.35 -10.55 9.50
C VAL A 132 -2.98 -9.69 8.29
N SER A 133 -2.12 -10.21 7.40
CA SER A 133 -1.72 -9.55 6.16
C SER A 133 -2.04 -10.40 4.95
N VAL A 134 -2.66 -9.80 3.93
CA VAL A 134 -2.98 -10.49 2.66
C VAL A 134 -2.69 -9.55 1.50
N ILE A 135 -1.85 -10.00 0.56
CA ILE A 135 -1.62 -9.26 -0.68
C ILE A 135 -2.92 -9.13 -1.48
N HIS A 136 -3.23 -7.93 -1.95
CA HIS A 136 -4.48 -7.70 -2.70
C HIS A 136 -4.42 -8.31 -4.11
N VAL A 137 -3.33 -8.05 -4.83
CA VAL A 137 -3.06 -8.64 -6.16
C VAL A 137 -1.64 -9.19 -6.15
N SER A 138 -1.50 -10.47 -6.45
CA SER A 138 -0.19 -11.10 -6.54
C SER A 138 0.67 -10.45 -7.63
N ASN A 139 1.89 -10.07 -7.28
CA ASN A 139 2.85 -9.51 -8.23
C ASN A 139 3.40 -10.56 -9.22
N GLU A 140 3.24 -11.84 -8.93
CA GLU A 140 3.76 -12.96 -9.71
C GLU A 140 2.66 -13.60 -10.59
N THR A 141 1.55 -14.01 -9.98
CA THR A 141 0.48 -14.72 -10.70
C THR A 141 -0.60 -13.79 -11.23
N GLY A 142 -0.74 -12.57 -10.67
CA GLY A 142 -1.84 -11.67 -10.96
C GLY A 142 -3.17 -12.08 -10.30
N ALA A 143 -3.18 -13.09 -9.43
CA ALA A 143 -4.36 -13.49 -8.67
C ALA A 143 -4.86 -12.33 -7.81
N ILE A 144 -6.17 -12.12 -7.81
CA ILE A 144 -6.86 -11.06 -7.04
C ILE A 144 -7.52 -11.70 -5.84
N ASN A 145 -7.19 -11.25 -4.64
CA ASN A 145 -7.78 -11.72 -3.39
C ASN A 145 -8.92 -10.78 -2.96
N ASP A 146 -10.07 -11.32 -2.57
CA ASP A 146 -11.15 -10.54 -1.96
C ASP A 146 -10.80 -10.16 -0.52
N ILE A 147 -9.95 -9.14 -0.40
CA ILE A 147 -9.46 -8.65 0.90
C ILE A 147 -10.60 -8.11 1.79
N ALA A 148 -11.69 -7.63 1.20
CA ALA A 148 -12.83 -7.12 1.96
C ALA A 148 -13.59 -8.27 2.64
N GLN A 149 -13.79 -9.40 1.94
CA GLN A 149 -14.40 -10.60 2.52
C GLN A 149 -13.48 -11.23 3.57
N ILE A 150 -12.19 -11.36 3.25
CA ILE A 150 -11.21 -11.95 4.17
C ILE A 150 -11.11 -11.11 5.44
N ALA A 151 -10.96 -9.78 5.33
CA ALA A 151 -10.91 -8.87 6.47
C ALA A 151 -12.15 -9.00 7.37
N ARG A 152 -13.35 -9.07 6.77
CA ARG A 152 -14.60 -9.26 7.50
C ARG A 152 -14.61 -10.56 8.31
N ARG A 153 -14.17 -11.67 7.70
CA ARG A 153 -14.05 -12.98 8.37
C ARG A 153 -13.03 -12.94 9.52
N VAL A 154 -11.88 -12.30 9.29
CA VAL A 154 -10.86 -12.08 10.34
C VAL A 154 -11.44 -11.32 11.52
N LYS A 155 -12.14 -10.20 11.26
CA LYS A 155 -12.75 -9.39 12.32
C LYS A 155 -13.91 -10.12 13.05
N GLN A 156 -14.61 -11.02 12.38
CA GLN A 156 -15.61 -11.89 13.02
C GLN A 156 -14.95 -12.88 13.98
N LYS A 157 -13.81 -13.45 13.62
CA LYS A 157 -13.08 -14.42 14.45
C LYS A 157 -12.27 -13.76 15.57
N ASN A 158 -11.58 -12.66 15.26
CA ASN A 158 -10.86 -11.84 16.24
C ASN A 158 -11.04 -10.33 15.91
N PRO A 159 -11.97 -9.62 16.55
CA PRO A 159 -12.21 -8.19 16.31
C PRO A 159 -10.99 -7.29 16.60
N ARG A 160 -10.05 -7.77 17.44
CA ARG A 160 -8.85 -7.00 17.83
C ARG A 160 -7.67 -7.18 16.87
N ALA A 161 -7.67 -8.24 16.06
CA ALA A 161 -6.62 -8.45 15.06
C ALA A 161 -6.60 -7.28 14.06
N VAL A 162 -5.44 -6.71 13.83
CA VAL A 162 -5.23 -5.71 12.76
C VAL A 162 -5.28 -6.42 11.41
N PHE A 163 -5.98 -5.85 10.43
CA PHE A 163 -5.95 -6.34 9.06
C PHE A 163 -5.22 -5.34 8.16
N MET A 164 -4.16 -5.79 7.53
CA MET A 164 -3.45 -5.03 6.49
C MET A 164 -3.47 -5.73 5.14
N SER A 165 -3.26 -4.96 4.09
CA SER A 165 -3.09 -5.51 2.74
C SER A 165 -2.03 -4.74 1.96
N ASP A 166 -1.11 -5.47 1.30
CA ASP A 166 -0.26 -4.90 0.27
C ASP A 166 -1.10 -4.66 -0.99
N GLY A 167 -1.38 -3.40 -1.26
CA GLY A 167 -2.15 -2.94 -2.42
C GLY A 167 -1.31 -2.40 -3.57
N VAL A 168 0.00 -2.57 -3.52
CA VAL A 168 0.95 -2.01 -4.50
C VAL A 168 0.62 -2.43 -5.94
N GLN A 169 0.12 -3.63 -6.15
CA GLN A 169 -0.29 -4.11 -7.48
C GLN A 169 -1.76 -3.84 -7.81
N ALA A 170 -2.58 -3.46 -6.83
CA ALA A 170 -4.01 -3.17 -7.02
C ALA A 170 -4.30 -1.70 -7.33
N PHE A 171 -3.62 -0.77 -6.63
CA PHE A 171 -3.86 0.66 -6.71
C PHE A 171 -3.72 1.19 -8.15
N GLY A 172 -4.79 1.78 -8.67
CA GLY A 172 -4.87 2.30 -10.05
C GLY A 172 -4.86 1.24 -11.15
N LYS A 173 -5.11 -0.05 -10.83
CA LYS A 173 -5.18 -1.14 -11.81
C LYS A 173 -6.48 -1.93 -11.74
N ILE A 174 -7.08 -2.01 -10.56
CA ILE A 174 -8.42 -2.58 -10.36
C ILE A 174 -9.25 -1.61 -9.53
N ASP A 175 -10.57 -1.77 -9.53
CA ASP A 175 -11.43 -0.97 -8.63
C ASP A 175 -11.21 -1.43 -7.19
N VAL A 176 -10.79 -0.50 -6.34
CA VAL A 176 -10.50 -0.73 -4.92
C VAL A 176 -11.39 0.17 -4.08
N ARG A 177 -12.06 -0.43 -3.08
CA ARG A 177 -12.79 0.29 -2.06
C ARG A 177 -12.46 -0.31 -0.68
N LEU A 178 -11.67 0.44 0.10
CA LEU A 178 -11.30 -0.01 1.44
C LEU A 178 -12.52 0.05 2.37
N THR A 179 -12.80 -1.07 3.01
CA THR A 179 -13.90 -1.21 3.98
C THR A 179 -13.42 -0.91 5.40
N LYS A 180 -14.37 -0.79 6.34
CA LYS A 180 -14.07 -0.51 7.76
C LYS A 180 -13.29 -1.61 8.47
N GLU A 181 -13.22 -2.80 7.90
CA GLU A 181 -12.48 -3.95 8.43
C GLU A 181 -11.00 -3.93 8.08
N ILE A 182 -10.60 -3.12 7.07
CA ILE A 182 -9.20 -2.96 6.64
C ILE A 182 -8.60 -1.80 7.45
N ASP A 183 -7.56 -2.08 8.22
CA ASP A 183 -6.92 -1.08 9.09
C ASP A 183 -5.76 -0.36 8.39
N LEU A 184 -5.00 -1.09 7.57
CA LEU A 184 -3.77 -0.62 6.90
C LEU A 184 -3.73 -1.09 5.45
N TYR A 185 -3.24 -0.23 4.55
CA TYR A 185 -3.13 -0.55 3.12
C TYR A 185 -1.93 0.18 2.50
N THR A 186 -1.05 -0.56 1.81
CA THR A 186 0.19 0.00 1.27
C THR A 186 0.12 0.20 -0.25
N VAL A 187 0.77 1.25 -0.74
CA VAL A 187 0.82 1.59 -2.16
C VAL A 187 2.20 2.14 -2.55
N SER A 188 2.54 2.10 -3.85
CA SER A 188 3.82 2.58 -4.36
C SER A 188 3.67 3.32 -5.68
N ALA A 189 4.27 4.50 -5.76
CA ALA A 189 4.12 5.41 -6.90
C ALA A 189 4.62 4.82 -8.23
N HIS A 190 5.75 4.10 -8.21
CA HIS A 190 6.36 3.57 -9.43
C HIS A 190 5.57 2.43 -10.11
N LYS A 191 4.46 2.02 -9.54
CA LYS A 191 3.55 1.02 -10.14
C LYS A 191 2.43 1.66 -10.95
N ILE A 192 2.28 3.00 -10.87
CA ILE A 192 1.22 3.75 -11.54
C ILE A 192 1.73 4.97 -12.34
N GLY A 193 2.98 4.98 -12.77
CA GLY A 193 3.56 6.09 -13.52
C GLY A 193 4.19 7.20 -12.67
N GLY A 194 4.27 7.01 -11.34
CA GLY A 194 5.06 7.87 -10.46
C GLY A 194 6.53 7.42 -10.38
N LEU A 195 7.30 8.07 -9.51
CA LEU A 195 8.73 7.79 -9.34
C LEU A 195 8.99 6.65 -8.34
N LYS A 196 10.13 5.96 -8.51
CA LYS A 196 10.77 5.19 -7.44
C LYS A 196 11.17 6.15 -6.31
N GLY A 197 11.29 5.65 -5.09
CA GLY A 197 11.61 6.49 -3.93
C GLY A 197 10.38 7.20 -3.35
N THR A 198 9.17 6.77 -3.71
CA THR A 198 7.91 7.28 -3.15
C THR A 198 6.88 6.16 -3.03
N GLY A 199 6.32 6.03 -1.85
CA GLY A 199 5.23 5.13 -1.52
C GLY A 199 4.31 5.76 -0.49
N ALA A 200 3.31 5.04 -0.04
CA ALA A 200 2.44 5.51 1.01
C ALA A 200 1.77 4.36 1.78
N LEU A 201 1.47 4.62 3.05
CA LEU A 201 0.70 3.78 3.94
C LEU A 201 -0.64 4.48 4.23
N LEU A 202 -1.74 3.91 3.77
CA LEU A 202 -3.07 4.32 4.21
C LEU A 202 -3.38 3.63 5.52
N ARG A 203 -3.90 4.39 6.48
CA ARG A 203 -4.36 3.86 7.77
C ARG A 203 -5.78 4.32 8.06
N ARG A 204 -6.55 3.47 8.70
CA ARG A 204 -7.82 3.88 9.27
C ARG A 204 -7.60 4.85 10.44
N LYS A 205 -8.31 5.96 10.49
CA LYS A 205 -8.06 7.04 11.48
C LYS A 205 -8.21 6.59 12.93
N ASN A 206 -9.11 5.64 13.19
CA ASN A 206 -9.28 5.06 14.52
C ASN A 206 -8.22 3.99 14.88
N TYR A 207 -7.36 3.57 13.96
CA TYR A 207 -6.19 2.77 14.27
C TYR A 207 -5.06 3.69 14.77
N THR A 208 -4.97 3.84 16.08
CA THR A 208 -4.02 4.77 16.73
C THR A 208 -2.68 4.13 17.09
N ALA A 209 -2.54 2.81 16.92
CA ALA A 209 -1.35 2.07 17.32
C ALA A 209 -0.21 2.12 16.27
N LEU A 210 -0.40 2.81 15.14
CA LEU A 210 0.69 3.00 14.17
C LEU A 210 1.81 3.79 14.82
N SER A 211 3.01 3.22 14.83
CA SER A 211 4.22 3.83 15.39
C SER A 211 5.19 4.24 14.28
N PRO A 212 6.05 5.23 14.51
CA PRO A 212 7.10 5.57 13.56
C PRO A 212 8.07 4.40 13.39
N TYR A 213 8.40 4.10 12.13
CA TYR A 213 9.46 3.16 11.78
C TYR A 213 10.82 3.89 11.64
N LEU A 214 10.77 5.10 11.07
CA LEU A 214 11.92 6.01 11.01
C LEU A 214 11.72 7.13 12.04
N HIS A 215 12.66 7.25 12.97
CA HIS A 215 12.66 8.24 14.04
C HIS A 215 13.44 9.50 13.63
N GLY A 216 13.03 10.69 14.11
CA GLY A 216 13.70 11.96 13.82
C GLY A 216 12.82 13.18 14.05
N GLY A 217 12.75 14.09 13.08
CA GLY A 217 12.16 15.43 13.18
C GLY A 217 10.64 15.55 13.21
N GLY A 218 9.91 14.45 13.30
CA GLY A 218 8.44 14.46 13.51
C GLY A 218 7.60 14.74 12.25
N GLN A 219 8.17 14.67 11.06
CA GLN A 219 7.41 14.78 9.80
C GLN A 219 6.30 13.73 9.73
N GLU A 220 5.37 13.90 8.79
CA GLU A 220 4.19 13.04 8.67
C GLU A 220 3.41 12.88 10.00
N ASN A 221 3.26 13.99 10.74
CA ASN A 221 2.61 14.01 12.07
C ASN A 221 3.27 13.04 13.09
N GLY A 222 4.60 12.92 13.06
CA GLY A 222 5.38 12.05 13.94
C GLY A 222 5.36 10.57 13.53
N LEU A 223 4.73 10.22 12.42
CA LEU A 223 4.61 8.82 11.97
C LEU A 223 5.74 8.39 11.04
N ARG A 224 6.40 9.33 10.38
CA ARG A 224 7.54 9.04 9.50
C ARG A 224 8.45 10.25 9.41
N SER A 225 9.58 10.20 10.05
CA SER A 225 10.54 11.29 10.09
C SER A 225 11.44 11.35 8.86
N GLY A 226 12.02 12.54 8.63
CA GLY A 226 12.84 12.86 7.45
C GLY A 226 12.06 13.75 6.49
N THR A 227 12.74 14.74 5.92
CA THR A 227 12.14 15.69 4.96
C THR A 227 11.44 14.94 3.84
N GLU A 228 10.22 15.33 3.57
CA GLU A 228 9.37 14.71 2.57
C GLU A 228 9.93 14.92 1.15
N ASN A 229 9.87 13.87 0.33
CA ASN A 229 10.23 13.92 -1.09
C ASN A 229 9.12 14.64 -1.89
N VAL A 230 9.08 15.97 -1.79
CA VAL A 230 8.01 16.80 -2.39
C VAL A 230 7.87 16.54 -3.89
N PHE A 231 8.98 16.48 -4.62
CA PHE A 231 8.98 16.19 -6.06
C PHE A 231 8.41 14.80 -6.38
N GLY A 232 8.85 13.77 -5.63
CA GLY A 232 8.35 12.40 -5.82
C GLY A 232 6.86 12.27 -5.48
N ILE A 233 6.40 12.98 -4.43
CA ILE A 233 4.98 13.03 -4.03
C ILE A 233 4.16 13.78 -5.08
N ALA A 234 4.66 14.89 -5.63
CA ALA A 234 4.03 15.60 -6.73
C ALA A 234 3.87 14.70 -7.97
N CYS A 235 4.93 13.96 -8.36
CA CYS A 235 4.83 12.99 -9.44
C CYS A 235 3.80 11.89 -9.17
N PHE A 236 3.71 11.39 -7.94
CA PHE A 236 2.71 10.39 -7.55
C PHE A 236 1.29 10.96 -7.66
N TYR A 237 1.09 12.17 -7.12
CA TYR A 237 -0.18 12.88 -7.17
C TYR A 237 -0.66 13.13 -8.59
N TYR A 238 0.23 13.61 -9.48
CA TYR A 238 -0.13 13.92 -10.86
C TYR A 238 -0.25 12.68 -11.76
N ALA A 239 0.45 11.60 -11.48
CA ALA A 239 0.31 10.33 -12.21
C ALA A 239 -1.00 9.59 -11.87
N ALA A 240 -1.50 9.73 -10.65
CA ALA A 240 -2.69 8.99 -10.21
C ALA A 240 -3.94 9.30 -11.07
N PRO A 241 -4.35 10.56 -11.37
CA PRO A 241 -5.51 10.82 -12.22
C PRO A 241 -5.40 10.17 -13.59
N GLU A 242 -4.22 10.23 -14.22
CA GLU A 242 -3.98 9.62 -15.53
C GLU A 242 -4.20 8.11 -15.46
N LYS A 243 -3.64 7.47 -14.43
CA LYS A 243 -3.76 6.02 -14.25
C LYS A 243 -5.17 5.57 -13.93
N PHE A 244 -5.89 6.31 -13.08
CA PHE A 244 -7.29 5.98 -12.75
C PHE A 244 -8.23 6.21 -13.93
N SER A 245 -7.97 7.18 -14.81
CA SER A 245 -8.77 7.40 -16.01
C SER A 245 -8.60 6.29 -17.07
N SER A 246 -7.39 5.72 -17.21
CA SER A 246 -7.10 4.65 -18.17
C SER A 246 -7.37 3.25 -17.62
N MET A 247 -7.73 3.11 -16.34
CA MET A 247 -7.77 1.82 -15.63
C MET A 247 -8.67 0.79 -16.31
N ALA A 248 -9.88 1.16 -16.73
CA ALA A 248 -10.82 0.25 -17.38
C ALA A 248 -10.29 -0.23 -18.75
N GLU A 249 -9.78 0.70 -19.56
CA GLU A 249 -9.21 0.41 -20.87
C GLU A 249 -7.95 -0.47 -20.77
N ASP A 250 -7.07 -0.14 -19.83
CA ASP A 250 -5.89 -0.96 -19.53
C ASP A 250 -6.26 -2.38 -19.09
N GLY A 251 -7.35 -2.54 -18.33
CA GLY A 251 -7.86 -3.84 -17.90
C GLY A 251 -8.30 -4.70 -19.10
N VAL A 252 -9.05 -4.13 -20.02
CA VAL A 252 -9.48 -4.82 -21.26
C VAL A 252 -8.26 -5.23 -22.10
N ARG A 253 -7.31 -4.32 -22.31
CA ARG A 253 -6.10 -4.59 -23.08
C ARG A 253 -5.24 -5.70 -22.46
N LEU A 254 -5.11 -5.73 -21.13
CA LEU A 254 -4.37 -6.77 -20.43
C LEU A 254 -5.07 -8.13 -20.50
N ALA A 255 -6.40 -8.18 -20.42
CA ALA A 255 -7.18 -9.41 -20.59
C ALA A 255 -6.98 -10.01 -21.98
N GLN A 256 -7.09 -9.20 -23.04
CA GLN A 256 -6.86 -9.62 -24.42
C GLN A 256 -5.41 -10.12 -24.64
N ALA A 257 -4.42 -9.42 -24.07
CA ALA A 257 -3.02 -9.85 -24.16
C ALA A 257 -2.77 -11.19 -23.45
N LYS A 258 -3.40 -11.42 -22.30
CA LYS A 258 -3.35 -12.71 -21.59
C LYS A 258 -3.98 -13.83 -22.41
N GLU A 259 -5.19 -13.62 -22.93
CA GLU A 259 -5.89 -14.61 -23.78
C GLU A 259 -5.03 -15.00 -24.98
N ARG A 260 -4.47 -14.01 -25.67
CA ARG A 260 -3.57 -14.24 -26.80
C ARG A 260 -2.32 -15.03 -26.43
N LEU A 261 -1.75 -14.77 -25.26
CA LEU A 261 -0.59 -15.51 -24.76
C LEU A 261 -0.96 -16.99 -24.48
N CYS A 262 -2.10 -17.25 -23.82
CA CYS A 262 -2.57 -18.60 -23.56
C CYS A 262 -2.79 -19.38 -24.87
N GLU A 263 -3.45 -18.80 -25.86
CA GLU A 263 -3.63 -19.42 -27.20
C GLU A 263 -2.30 -19.79 -27.89
N LEU A 264 -1.22 -19.06 -27.62
CA LEU A 264 0.10 -19.33 -28.20
C LEU A 264 0.86 -20.43 -27.45
N LEU A 265 0.60 -20.57 -26.13
CA LEU A 265 1.25 -21.60 -25.29
C LEU A 265 0.55 -22.96 -25.39
N ASP A 266 -0.73 -23.00 -25.76
CA ASP A 266 -1.52 -24.23 -25.95
C ASP A 266 -1.26 -24.91 -27.33
N LYS A 267 -0.41 -24.32 -28.16
CA LYS A 267 0.02 -24.85 -29.49
C LYS A 267 1.37 -25.53 -29.40
#